data_84cf9e6796ab3df02a5e8ffea792a998
#
_entry.id   84cf9e6796ab3df02a5e8ffea792a998
#
_cell.length_a   1.000
_cell.length_b   1.000
_cell.length_c   1.000
_cell.angle_alpha   90.00
_cell.angle_beta   90.00
_cell.angle_gamma   90.00
#
_symmetry.space_group_name_H-M   'P 1'
#
loop_
_entity.id
_entity.type
_entity.pdbx_description
1 polymer ?
#
loop_
_entity_poly.entity_id
_entity_poly.type
_entity_poly.pdbx_seq_one_letter_code
_entity_poly.pdbx_strand_id
1 'polypeptide(L)'
;MTTKKDIENALMRGADTLRDTIDAANYKDYVLPIMFVKYLSDSYEDALDELKKEYSGIRLERQKRYLPFTIAEECSFQSLYDQRFSDKIGQLINAAMRKIEADNNQQLAGVLNTVDYNSENALGTLDHKKAILRDLLEDFESLSLRPSEIEVKAGQVPADVIGDAYEYMISQFASMAGKKAGSFYTPAAVSEIMARIVDVQPGERVYDPTCGSGSLLIKAAKKQNSKEVSIYGQEVNGSSVAMAKMNMYIHEIRDAKIAWGDTLANPLFLDSDGNLLLFDAIVANMPFSKDKWASGFNPGGESSGKGKKEFKMEASLDKFHRFDWGVPPASKGDWAFLLHMIASLSVNGRIAAVAPHGVLFRGAAEGRIRQKVIEENLLDAVIGLPENLFYGTPIPACILVFKKNRLNTDVLFIDASKKDEDGNPRYIKASNQNELGQTHIDAIIQAYQDRT
;
A
#
# COMPACT_ATOMS: atom_id res chain seq x y z
N MET A 1 -25.23 -11.16 -11.29
CA MET A 1 -24.17 -10.10 -11.39
C MET A 1 -23.80 -9.68 -9.98
N THR A 2 -22.53 -9.77 -9.65
CA THR A 2 -21.98 -9.38 -8.34
C THR A 2 -21.64 -7.89 -8.34
N THR A 3 -22.17 -7.17 -7.38
CA THR A 3 -21.92 -5.74 -7.19
C THR A 3 -20.70 -5.50 -6.29
N LYS A 4 -20.11 -4.28 -6.34
CA LYS A 4 -19.11 -3.85 -5.37
C LYS A 4 -19.59 -4.08 -3.92
N LYS A 5 -20.87 -3.79 -3.63
CA LYS A 5 -21.45 -3.92 -2.30
C LYS A 5 -21.52 -5.37 -1.81
N ASP A 6 -21.74 -6.31 -2.70
CA ASP A 6 -21.74 -7.75 -2.37
C ASP A 6 -20.35 -8.20 -1.92
N ILE A 7 -19.30 -7.73 -2.62
CA ILE A 7 -17.90 -8.02 -2.25
C ILE A 7 -17.56 -7.40 -0.89
N GLU A 8 -17.90 -6.12 -0.69
CA GLU A 8 -17.70 -5.44 0.60
C GLU A 8 -18.40 -6.16 1.75
N ASN A 9 -19.64 -6.61 1.54
CA ASN A 9 -20.42 -7.34 2.55
C ASN A 9 -19.79 -8.71 2.89
N ALA A 10 -19.30 -9.45 1.89
CA ALA A 10 -18.61 -10.72 2.13
C ALA A 10 -17.33 -10.53 2.95
N LEU A 11 -16.53 -9.52 2.60
CA LEU A 11 -15.32 -9.18 3.34
C LEU A 11 -15.61 -8.76 4.79
N MET A 12 -16.70 -8.01 5.01
CA MET A 12 -17.13 -7.63 6.37
C MET A 12 -17.58 -8.83 7.17
N ARG A 13 -18.33 -9.78 6.58
CA ARG A 13 -18.70 -11.04 7.27
C ARG A 13 -17.45 -11.81 7.69
N GLY A 14 -16.46 -11.97 6.80
CA GLY A 14 -15.20 -12.63 7.13
C GLY A 14 -14.44 -11.94 8.29
N ALA A 15 -14.52 -10.60 8.38
CA ALA A 15 -13.97 -9.88 9.52
C ALA A 15 -14.76 -10.14 10.82
N ASP A 16 -16.09 -10.19 10.73
CA ASP A 16 -16.97 -10.49 11.87
C ASP A 16 -16.76 -11.91 12.39
N THR A 17 -16.54 -12.88 11.51
CA THR A 17 -16.21 -14.28 11.85
C THR A 17 -14.93 -14.38 12.70
N LEU A 18 -13.96 -13.48 12.50
CA LEU A 18 -12.73 -13.44 13.28
C LEU A 18 -12.84 -12.63 14.59
N ARG A 19 -13.96 -11.93 14.80
CA ARG A 19 -14.20 -11.15 16.02
C ARG A 19 -14.09 -12.08 17.24
N ASP A 20 -13.59 -11.57 18.33
CA ASP A 20 -13.36 -12.29 19.59
C ASP A 20 -12.23 -13.36 19.57
N THR A 21 -11.66 -13.66 18.39
CA THR A 21 -10.55 -14.62 18.28
C THR A 21 -9.24 -13.95 17.90
N ILE A 22 -9.27 -13.05 16.94
CA ILE A 22 -8.10 -12.37 16.39
C ILE A 22 -8.15 -10.88 16.74
N ASP A 23 -6.99 -10.25 17.03
CA ASP A 23 -6.89 -8.79 17.15
C ASP A 23 -7.33 -8.14 15.82
N ALA A 24 -8.20 -7.14 15.88
CA ALA A 24 -8.74 -6.44 14.71
C ALA A 24 -7.66 -5.93 13.75
N ALA A 25 -6.47 -5.59 14.25
CA ALA A 25 -5.34 -5.20 13.41
C ALA A 25 -4.83 -6.31 12.48
N ASN A 26 -5.17 -7.57 12.78
CA ASN A 26 -4.71 -8.76 12.07
C ASN A 26 -5.82 -9.40 11.20
N TYR A 27 -7.07 -8.90 11.22
CA TYR A 27 -8.15 -9.45 10.37
C TYR A 27 -7.74 -9.51 8.90
N LYS A 28 -7.11 -8.46 8.40
CA LYS A 28 -6.62 -8.37 7.02
C LYS A 28 -5.74 -9.56 6.61
N ASP A 29 -4.94 -10.08 7.55
CA ASP A 29 -3.96 -11.13 7.29
C ASP A 29 -4.61 -12.51 7.10
N TYR A 30 -5.86 -12.69 7.57
CA TYR A 30 -6.65 -13.91 7.40
C TYR A 30 -7.71 -13.77 6.31
N VAL A 31 -8.43 -12.65 6.27
CA VAL A 31 -9.57 -12.44 5.37
C VAL A 31 -9.12 -12.20 3.93
N LEU A 32 -8.13 -11.31 3.73
CA LEU A 32 -7.71 -10.92 2.38
C LEU A 32 -7.07 -12.05 1.58
N PRO A 33 -6.23 -12.95 2.15
CA PRO A 33 -5.74 -14.10 1.39
C PRO A 33 -6.84 -15.10 0.99
N ILE A 34 -7.86 -15.34 1.82
CA ILE A 34 -9.00 -16.21 1.47
C ILE A 34 -9.80 -15.59 0.30
N MET A 35 -10.12 -14.29 0.40
CA MET A 35 -10.76 -13.57 -0.71
C MET A 35 -9.91 -13.62 -1.97
N PHE A 36 -8.59 -13.50 -1.85
CA PHE A 36 -7.69 -13.55 -3.00
C PHE A 36 -7.63 -14.95 -3.64
N VAL A 37 -7.64 -16.03 -2.84
CA VAL A 37 -7.78 -17.40 -3.37
C VAL A 37 -9.12 -17.56 -4.11
N LYS A 38 -10.21 -17.02 -3.55
CA LYS A 38 -11.51 -16.99 -4.24
C LYS A 38 -11.44 -16.26 -5.58
N TYR A 39 -10.85 -15.05 -5.59
CA TYR A 39 -10.66 -14.27 -6.81
C TYR A 39 -9.84 -15.02 -7.87
N LEU A 40 -8.71 -15.62 -7.47
CA LEU A 40 -7.87 -16.40 -8.39
C LEU A 40 -8.63 -17.61 -8.95
N SER A 41 -9.35 -18.35 -8.10
CA SER A 41 -10.13 -19.53 -8.50
C SER A 41 -11.21 -19.15 -9.50
N ASP A 42 -12.03 -18.15 -9.18
CA ASP A 42 -13.14 -17.71 -10.01
C ASP A 42 -12.66 -17.13 -11.36
N SER A 43 -11.59 -16.34 -11.33
CA SER A 43 -10.99 -15.76 -12.54
C SER A 43 -10.35 -16.82 -13.44
N TYR A 44 -9.74 -17.86 -12.85
CA TYR A 44 -9.18 -18.97 -13.60
C TYR A 44 -10.27 -19.81 -14.26
N GLU A 45 -11.34 -20.12 -13.52
CA GLU A 45 -12.49 -20.86 -14.05
C GLU A 45 -13.19 -20.10 -15.19
N ASP A 46 -13.40 -18.79 -15.03
CA ASP A 46 -14.01 -17.93 -16.04
C ASP A 46 -13.19 -17.94 -17.35
N ALA A 47 -11.87 -17.74 -17.22
CA ALA A 47 -10.95 -17.80 -18.37
C ALA A 47 -10.89 -19.20 -18.99
N LEU A 48 -10.96 -20.26 -18.18
CA LEU A 48 -10.99 -21.64 -18.67
C LEU A 48 -12.29 -21.96 -19.42
N ASP A 49 -13.42 -21.45 -18.95
CA ASP A 49 -14.72 -21.64 -19.61
C ASP A 49 -14.76 -20.93 -20.97
N GLU A 50 -14.15 -19.75 -21.09
CA GLU A 50 -13.97 -19.08 -22.40
C GLU A 50 -13.09 -19.92 -23.33
N LEU A 51 -11.96 -20.44 -22.86
CA LEU A 51 -11.10 -21.32 -23.67
C LEU A 51 -11.81 -22.60 -24.15
N LYS A 52 -12.67 -23.20 -23.32
CA LYS A 52 -13.44 -24.39 -23.67
C LYS A 52 -14.46 -24.17 -24.80
N LYS A 53 -14.93 -22.93 -25.02
CA LYS A 53 -15.80 -22.59 -26.14
C LYS A 53 -15.10 -22.72 -27.50
N GLU A 54 -13.78 -22.47 -27.54
CA GLU A 54 -12.99 -22.45 -28.77
C GLU A 54 -12.13 -23.70 -28.95
N TYR A 55 -11.66 -24.31 -27.85
CA TYR A 55 -10.66 -25.36 -27.86
C TYR A 55 -11.12 -26.59 -27.08
N SER A 56 -10.66 -27.78 -27.52
CA SER A 56 -10.88 -29.06 -26.81
C SER A 56 -9.65 -29.94 -26.87
N GLY A 57 -9.59 -30.96 -25.97
CA GLY A 57 -8.53 -31.96 -25.92
C GLY A 57 -7.12 -31.33 -25.83
N ILE A 58 -6.18 -31.84 -26.62
CA ILE A 58 -4.77 -31.41 -26.59
C ILE A 58 -4.60 -29.90 -26.88
N ARG A 59 -5.48 -29.33 -27.71
CA ARG A 59 -5.40 -27.89 -28.02
C ARG A 59 -5.77 -27.06 -26.80
N LEU A 60 -6.77 -27.43 -26.05
CA LEU A 60 -7.15 -26.78 -24.80
C LEU A 60 -6.00 -26.82 -23.78
N GLU A 61 -5.37 -28.00 -23.58
CA GLU A 61 -4.23 -28.12 -22.65
C GLU A 61 -3.02 -27.24 -23.05
N ARG A 62 -2.83 -27.02 -24.35
CA ARG A 62 -1.80 -26.08 -24.82
C ARG A 62 -2.17 -24.63 -24.54
N GLN A 63 -3.43 -24.25 -24.73
CA GLN A 63 -3.89 -22.87 -24.49
C GLN A 63 -3.92 -22.50 -23.01
N LYS A 64 -4.21 -23.43 -22.10
CA LYS A 64 -4.12 -23.21 -20.66
C LYS A 64 -2.76 -22.64 -20.21
N ARG A 65 -1.67 -22.97 -20.90
CA ARG A 65 -0.32 -22.49 -20.57
C ARG A 65 -0.12 -20.99 -20.82
N TYR A 66 -1.02 -20.37 -21.56
CA TYR A 66 -1.02 -18.92 -21.83
C TYR A 66 -1.92 -18.13 -20.88
N LEU A 67 -2.65 -18.83 -19.99
CA LEU A 67 -3.38 -18.14 -18.94
C LEU A 67 -2.40 -17.40 -17.99
N PRO A 68 -2.81 -16.27 -17.44
CA PRO A 68 -1.92 -15.43 -16.66
C PRO A 68 -1.44 -16.10 -15.35
N PHE A 69 -2.13 -17.14 -14.91
CA PHE A 69 -1.80 -17.95 -13.74
C PHE A 69 -2.49 -19.32 -13.83
N THR A 70 -2.07 -20.24 -12.96
CA THR A 70 -2.60 -21.60 -12.91
C THR A 70 -3.08 -21.92 -11.50
N ILE A 71 -4.26 -22.52 -11.39
CA ILE A 71 -4.80 -23.06 -10.13
C ILE A 71 -5.03 -24.55 -10.31
N ALA A 72 -4.39 -25.37 -9.48
CA ALA A 72 -4.67 -26.80 -9.41
C ALA A 72 -6.05 -27.01 -8.79
N GLU A 73 -6.83 -27.96 -9.29
CA GLU A 73 -8.21 -28.20 -8.86
C GLU A 73 -8.32 -28.38 -7.35
N GLU A 74 -7.40 -29.16 -6.76
CA GLU A 74 -7.32 -29.42 -5.31
C GLU A 74 -6.97 -28.17 -4.47
N CYS A 75 -6.50 -27.09 -5.10
CA CYS A 75 -6.15 -25.81 -4.47
C CYS A 75 -7.19 -24.73 -4.72
N SER A 76 -8.25 -25.02 -5.49
CA SER A 76 -9.31 -24.05 -5.75
C SER A 76 -10.09 -23.71 -4.49
N PHE A 77 -10.73 -22.55 -4.47
CA PHE A 77 -11.60 -22.16 -3.37
C PHE A 77 -12.73 -23.19 -3.17
N GLN A 78 -13.31 -23.69 -4.26
CA GLN A 78 -14.39 -24.71 -4.20
C GLN A 78 -13.89 -26.00 -3.51
N SER A 79 -12.71 -26.49 -3.84
CA SER A 79 -12.13 -27.68 -3.19
C SER A 79 -11.90 -27.46 -1.69
N LEU A 80 -11.47 -26.26 -1.27
CA LEU A 80 -11.33 -25.93 0.14
C LEU A 80 -12.69 -25.84 0.84
N TYR A 81 -13.68 -25.26 0.20
CA TYR A 81 -15.05 -25.17 0.71
C TYR A 81 -15.68 -26.54 0.91
N ASP A 82 -15.54 -27.45 -0.06
CA ASP A 82 -16.07 -28.82 0.04
C ASP A 82 -15.46 -29.60 1.21
N GLN A 83 -14.20 -29.28 1.56
CA GLN A 83 -13.46 -29.88 2.66
C GLN A 83 -13.56 -29.12 4.00
N ARG A 84 -14.40 -28.09 4.11
CA ARG A 84 -14.48 -27.18 5.27
C ARG A 84 -14.79 -27.86 6.61
N PHE A 85 -15.38 -29.05 6.58
CA PHE A 85 -15.64 -29.85 7.78
C PHE A 85 -14.47 -30.74 8.21
N SER A 86 -13.37 -30.78 7.45
CA SER A 86 -12.20 -31.60 7.75
C SER A 86 -11.47 -31.13 9.01
N ASP A 87 -11.04 -32.07 9.85
CA ASP A 87 -10.14 -31.78 10.99
C ASP A 87 -8.80 -31.17 10.55
N LYS A 88 -8.45 -31.30 9.26
CA LYS A 88 -7.22 -30.80 8.66
C LYS A 88 -7.42 -29.50 7.86
N ILE A 89 -8.58 -28.83 7.96
CA ILE A 89 -8.90 -27.68 7.09
C ILE A 89 -7.83 -26.58 7.13
N GLY A 90 -7.27 -26.23 8.28
CA GLY A 90 -6.19 -25.26 8.37
C GLY A 90 -4.92 -25.69 7.64
N GLN A 91 -4.58 -26.99 7.70
CA GLN A 91 -3.45 -27.54 6.95
C GLN A 91 -3.71 -27.54 5.44
N LEU A 92 -4.95 -27.82 5.02
CA LEU A 92 -5.36 -27.80 3.61
C LEU A 92 -5.29 -26.38 3.03
N ILE A 93 -5.78 -25.39 3.76
CA ILE A 93 -5.67 -23.98 3.35
C ILE A 93 -4.19 -23.58 3.19
N ASN A 94 -3.34 -23.87 4.18
CA ASN A 94 -1.91 -23.59 4.10
C ASN A 94 -1.23 -24.31 2.92
N ALA A 95 -1.62 -25.56 2.65
CA ALA A 95 -1.06 -26.35 1.55
C ALA A 95 -1.48 -25.78 0.19
N ALA A 96 -2.76 -25.44 0.03
CA ALA A 96 -3.29 -24.82 -1.18
C ALA A 96 -2.58 -23.48 -1.48
N MET A 97 -2.46 -22.61 -0.48
CA MET A 97 -1.79 -21.31 -0.63
C MET A 97 -0.33 -21.47 -1.04
N ARG A 98 0.42 -22.38 -0.40
CA ARG A 98 1.80 -22.68 -0.80
C ARG A 98 1.91 -23.21 -2.24
N LYS A 99 0.99 -24.06 -2.65
CA LYS A 99 0.99 -24.62 -4.01
C LYS A 99 0.65 -23.56 -5.04
N ILE A 100 -0.36 -22.71 -4.78
CA ILE A 100 -0.71 -21.58 -5.65
C ILE A 100 0.50 -20.66 -5.85
N GLU A 101 1.22 -20.31 -4.77
CA GLU A 101 2.44 -19.50 -4.88
C GLU A 101 3.54 -20.21 -5.68
N ALA A 102 3.77 -21.51 -5.45
CA ALA A 102 4.81 -22.26 -6.12
C ALA A 102 4.55 -22.39 -7.64
N ASP A 103 3.30 -22.66 -8.01
CA ASP A 103 2.89 -22.81 -9.41
C ASP A 103 2.91 -21.46 -10.17
N ASN A 104 2.83 -20.34 -9.44
CA ASN A 104 2.81 -18.96 -9.97
C ASN A 104 3.95 -18.10 -9.40
N ASN A 105 5.09 -18.67 -9.10
CA ASN A 105 6.16 -18.06 -8.30
C ASN A 105 6.66 -16.70 -8.83
N GLN A 106 6.66 -16.47 -10.14
CA GLN A 106 7.10 -15.19 -10.73
C GLN A 106 6.22 -14.01 -10.30
N GLN A 107 4.95 -14.26 -10.00
CA GLN A 107 3.94 -13.22 -9.73
C GLN A 107 3.47 -13.22 -8.27
N LEU A 108 3.36 -14.40 -7.64
CA LEU A 108 2.70 -14.58 -6.35
C LEU A 108 3.65 -14.95 -5.20
N ALA A 109 4.96 -14.93 -5.40
CA ALA A 109 5.92 -15.25 -4.33
C ALA A 109 5.74 -14.35 -3.10
N GLY A 110 5.50 -14.97 -1.92
CA GLY A 110 5.33 -14.29 -0.64
C GLY A 110 4.02 -13.48 -0.50
N VAL A 111 2.97 -13.86 -1.26
CA VAL A 111 1.67 -13.17 -1.26
C VAL A 111 0.67 -13.82 -0.30
N LEU A 112 0.59 -15.16 -0.29
CA LEU A 112 -0.47 -15.91 0.40
C LEU A 112 -0.04 -16.50 1.75
N ASN A 113 1.27 -16.72 1.96
CA ASN A 113 1.79 -17.38 3.15
C ASN A 113 2.15 -16.39 4.27
N THR A 114 1.25 -15.48 4.62
CA THR A 114 1.47 -14.45 5.63
C THR A 114 1.11 -14.89 7.03
N VAL A 115 0.20 -15.86 7.17
CA VAL A 115 -0.26 -16.43 8.43
C VAL A 115 -0.35 -17.94 8.36
N ASP A 116 -0.42 -18.58 9.52
CA ASP A 116 -0.65 -20.03 9.64
C ASP A 116 -2.11 -20.29 10.04
N TYR A 117 -2.92 -20.73 9.10
CA TYR A 117 -4.33 -21.12 9.34
C TYR A 117 -4.47 -22.38 10.21
N ASN A 118 -3.38 -23.07 10.53
CA ASN A 118 -3.37 -24.20 11.45
C ASN A 118 -2.85 -23.84 12.86
N SER A 119 -2.54 -22.57 13.12
CA SER A 119 -1.99 -22.10 14.40
C SER A 119 -2.99 -22.22 15.54
N GLU A 120 -2.69 -23.03 16.54
CA GLU A 120 -3.48 -23.10 17.79
C GLU A 120 -3.33 -21.85 18.64
N ASN A 121 -2.17 -21.21 18.60
CA ASN A 121 -1.93 -19.97 19.34
C ASN A 121 -2.78 -18.81 18.83
N ALA A 122 -3.09 -18.77 17.55
CA ALA A 122 -3.89 -17.71 16.93
C ALA A 122 -5.39 -18.05 16.87
N LEU A 123 -5.73 -19.29 16.53
CA LEU A 123 -7.11 -19.70 16.24
C LEU A 123 -7.72 -20.64 17.30
N GLY A 124 -6.97 -20.97 18.37
CA GLY A 124 -7.46 -21.79 19.47
C GLY A 124 -7.42 -23.30 19.22
N THR A 125 -8.23 -24.03 19.98
CA THR A 125 -8.31 -25.48 19.89
C THR A 125 -8.79 -25.98 18.53
N LEU A 126 -8.62 -27.28 18.26
CA LEU A 126 -9.02 -27.90 16.99
C LEU A 126 -10.47 -27.58 16.62
N ASP A 127 -11.41 -27.78 17.56
CA ASP A 127 -12.84 -27.56 17.30
C ASP A 127 -13.15 -26.08 17.03
N HIS A 128 -12.54 -25.16 17.79
CA HIS A 128 -12.71 -23.74 17.59
C HIS A 128 -12.12 -23.28 16.25
N LYS A 129 -10.90 -23.71 15.93
CA LYS A 129 -10.24 -23.44 14.66
C LYS A 129 -11.07 -23.96 13.47
N LYS A 130 -11.60 -25.18 13.55
CA LYS A 130 -12.47 -25.73 12.52
C LYS A 130 -13.73 -24.88 12.31
N ALA A 131 -14.38 -24.48 13.40
CA ALA A 131 -15.60 -23.66 13.32
C ALA A 131 -15.30 -22.34 12.62
N ILE A 132 -14.25 -21.61 13.04
CA ILE A 132 -13.86 -20.33 12.44
C ILE A 132 -13.49 -20.46 10.97
N LEU A 133 -12.66 -21.45 10.60
CA LEU A 133 -12.24 -21.62 9.22
C LEU A 133 -13.38 -22.08 8.30
N ARG A 134 -14.29 -22.92 8.82
CA ARG A 134 -15.52 -23.26 8.12
C ARG A 134 -16.35 -22.01 7.84
N ASP A 135 -16.65 -21.23 8.87
CA ASP A 135 -17.51 -20.05 8.78
C ASP A 135 -16.86 -18.99 7.85
N LEU A 136 -15.53 -18.82 7.93
CA LEU A 136 -14.78 -17.94 7.02
C LEU A 136 -14.88 -18.38 5.55
N LEU A 137 -14.85 -19.68 5.25
CA LEU A 137 -15.06 -20.17 3.88
C LEU A 137 -16.52 -19.99 3.45
N GLU A 138 -17.50 -20.20 4.34
CA GLU A 138 -18.92 -19.99 4.08
C GLU A 138 -19.26 -18.52 3.78
N ASP A 139 -18.53 -17.56 4.37
CA ASP A 139 -18.70 -16.12 4.11
C ASP A 139 -18.43 -15.72 2.65
N PHE A 140 -17.63 -16.50 1.92
CA PHE A 140 -17.26 -16.24 0.53
C PHE A 140 -17.90 -17.19 -0.48
N GLU A 141 -18.58 -18.26 -0.06
CA GLU A 141 -19.12 -19.29 -0.94
C GLU A 141 -20.09 -18.72 -1.98
N SER A 142 -21.07 -17.93 -1.53
CA SER A 142 -22.11 -17.36 -2.39
C SER A 142 -21.63 -16.19 -3.25
N LEU A 143 -20.40 -15.72 -3.04
CA LEU A 143 -19.80 -14.61 -3.79
C LEU A 143 -19.18 -15.16 -5.09
N SER A 144 -19.58 -14.61 -6.24
CA SER A 144 -18.87 -14.84 -7.48
C SER A 144 -17.92 -13.66 -7.78
N LEU A 145 -16.65 -13.97 -8.01
CA LEU A 145 -15.63 -13.01 -8.46
C LEU A 145 -15.18 -13.30 -9.90
N ARG A 146 -15.98 -14.04 -10.67
CA ARG A 146 -15.78 -14.25 -12.10
C ARG A 146 -15.92 -12.91 -12.84
N PRO A 147 -14.92 -12.48 -13.63
CA PRO A 147 -14.99 -11.22 -14.37
C PRO A 147 -16.26 -11.06 -15.21
N SER A 148 -16.75 -12.14 -15.83
CA SER A 148 -17.99 -12.17 -16.63
C SER A 148 -19.27 -11.94 -15.80
N GLU A 149 -19.22 -12.10 -14.49
CA GLU A 149 -20.37 -11.96 -13.59
C GLU A 149 -20.32 -10.69 -12.73
N ILE A 150 -19.31 -9.83 -12.89
CA ILE A 150 -19.21 -8.57 -12.17
C ILE A 150 -20.07 -7.48 -12.82
N GLU A 151 -20.85 -6.76 -12.02
CA GLU A 151 -21.60 -5.59 -12.48
C GLU A 151 -20.67 -4.38 -12.62
N VAL A 152 -20.51 -3.89 -13.85
CA VAL A 152 -19.65 -2.74 -14.17
C VAL A 152 -20.48 -1.54 -14.64
N LYS A 153 -20.05 -0.33 -14.27
CA LYS A 153 -20.59 0.92 -14.81
C LYS A 153 -19.89 1.28 -16.11
N ALA A 154 -20.47 2.21 -16.85
CA ALA A 154 -19.88 2.72 -18.10
C ALA A 154 -18.44 3.22 -17.84
N GLY A 155 -17.49 2.68 -18.59
CA GLY A 155 -16.06 3.02 -18.48
C GLY A 155 -15.28 2.27 -17.40
N GLN A 156 -15.91 1.36 -16.66
CA GLN A 156 -15.23 0.49 -15.69
C GLN A 156 -15.00 -0.91 -16.30
N VAL A 157 -13.97 -1.58 -15.78
CA VAL A 157 -13.71 -3.01 -16.00
C VAL A 157 -13.94 -3.79 -14.70
N PRO A 158 -14.17 -5.13 -14.76
CA PRO A 158 -14.38 -5.95 -13.56
C PRO A 158 -13.29 -5.78 -12.48
N ALA A 159 -12.03 -5.67 -12.90
CA ALA A 159 -10.89 -5.44 -12.02
C ALA A 159 -11.01 -4.14 -11.19
N ASP A 160 -11.61 -3.09 -11.76
CA ASP A 160 -11.87 -1.84 -11.01
C ASP A 160 -12.86 -2.07 -9.87
N VAL A 161 -13.93 -2.83 -10.11
CA VAL A 161 -14.98 -3.08 -9.12
C VAL A 161 -14.44 -3.92 -7.97
N ILE A 162 -13.71 -5.00 -8.29
CA ILE A 162 -13.10 -5.89 -7.30
C ILE A 162 -12.00 -5.15 -6.52
N GLY A 163 -11.15 -4.42 -7.22
CA GLY A 163 -10.06 -3.64 -6.62
C GLY A 163 -10.56 -2.52 -5.72
N ASP A 164 -11.58 -1.77 -6.14
CA ASP A 164 -12.20 -0.72 -5.32
C ASP A 164 -12.88 -1.30 -4.06
N ALA A 165 -13.44 -2.52 -4.11
CA ALA A 165 -13.96 -3.20 -2.94
C ALA A 165 -12.84 -3.67 -2.00
N TYR A 166 -11.74 -4.19 -2.57
CA TYR A 166 -10.55 -4.57 -1.82
C TYR A 166 -9.93 -3.36 -1.09
N GLU A 167 -9.75 -2.23 -1.77
CA GLU A 167 -9.25 -1.00 -1.16
C GLU A 167 -10.18 -0.44 -0.07
N TYR A 168 -11.49 -0.51 -0.29
CA TYR A 168 -12.47 -0.16 0.73
C TYR A 168 -12.27 -1.00 2.00
N MET A 169 -12.07 -2.31 1.87
CA MET A 169 -11.83 -3.18 3.02
C MET A 169 -10.51 -2.90 3.72
N ILE A 170 -9.44 -2.60 2.98
CA ILE A 170 -8.19 -2.13 3.59
C ILE A 170 -8.46 -0.89 4.47
N SER A 171 -9.28 0.04 4.00
CA SER A 171 -9.66 1.24 4.77
C SER A 171 -10.47 0.89 6.02
N GLN A 172 -11.39 -0.08 5.95
CA GLN A 172 -12.17 -0.56 7.10
C GLN A 172 -11.28 -1.25 8.13
N PHE A 173 -10.38 -2.13 7.69
CA PHE A 173 -9.39 -2.75 8.59
C PHE A 173 -8.46 -1.72 9.23
N ALA A 174 -8.09 -0.67 8.52
CA ALA A 174 -7.34 0.44 9.08
C ALA A 174 -8.16 1.16 10.17
N SER A 175 -9.43 1.43 9.92
CA SER A 175 -10.33 2.04 10.92
C SER A 175 -10.43 1.17 12.19
N MET A 176 -10.61 -0.14 12.03
CA MET A 176 -10.68 -1.10 13.13
C MET A 176 -9.37 -1.23 13.90
N ALA A 177 -8.22 -1.16 13.22
CA ALA A 177 -6.89 -1.26 13.81
C ALA A 177 -6.48 -0.02 14.64
N GLY A 178 -7.19 1.09 14.52
CA GLY A 178 -6.96 2.31 15.27
C GLY A 178 -5.51 2.83 15.14
N LYS A 179 -4.76 2.94 16.24
CA LYS A 179 -3.38 3.46 16.23
C LYS A 179 -2.39 2.65 15.37
N LYS A 180 -2.67 1.39 15.07
CA LYS A 180 -1.82 0.55 14.20
C LYS A 180 -2.08 0.79 12.71
N ALA A 181 -3.16 1.51 12.36
CA ALA A 181 -3.60 1.74 10.99
C ALA A 181 -2.62 2.55 10.13
N GLY A 182 -1.99 3.56 10.71
CA GLY A 182 -1.07 4.46 10.02
C GLY A 182 0.15 3.79 9.38
N SER A 183 0.34 2.49 9.64
CA SER A 183 1.44 1.72 9.05
C SER A 183 1.12 1.10 7.68
N PHE A 184 -0.13 1.18 7.19
CA PHE A 184 -0.49 0.49 5.95
C PHE A 184 -1.58 1.16 5.10
N TYR A 185 -2.16 2.27 5.55
CA TYR A 185 -3.23 2.93 4.80
C TYR A 185 -3.13 4.46 4.80
N THR A 186 -3.32 5.05 3.63
CA THR A 186 -3.43 6.50 3.40
C THR A 186 -4.89 6.84 3.07
N PRO A 187 -5.51 7.85 3.70
CA PRO A 187 -6.87 8.26 3.37
C PRO A 187 -7.04 8.54 1.87
N ALA A 188 -8.12 8.03 1.28
CA ALA A 188 -8.36 8.09 -0.17
C ALA A 188 -8.31 9.51 -0.74
N ALA A 189 -8.82 10.51 0.00
CA ALA A 189 -8.77 11.91 -0.40
C ALA A 189 -7.34 12.46 -0.46
N VAL A 190 -6.47 12.07 0.50
CA VAL A 190 -5.06 12.46 0.51
C VAL A 190 -4.33 11.82 -0.66
N SER A 191 -4.58 10.52 -0.90
CA SER A 191 -4.03 9.80 -2.05
C SER A 191 -4.45 10.44 -3.37
N GLU A 192 -5.70 10.90 -3.49
CA GLU A 192 -6.21 11.61 -4.68
C GLU A 192 -5.47 12.94 -4.91
N ILE A 193 -5.31 13.75 -3.86
CA ILE A 193 -4.58 15.02 -3.94
C ILE A 193 -3.14 14.76 -4.39
N MET A 194 -2.45 13.81 -3.76
CA MET A 194 -1.06 13.50 -4.09
C MET A 194 -0.91 13.00 -5.53
N ALA A 195 -1.80 12.09 -5.97
CA ALA A 195 -1.80 11.58 -7.33
C ALA A 195 -2.00 12.68 -8.37
N ARG A 196 -2.92 13.62 -8.12
CA ARG A 196 -3.17 14.76 -9.01
C ARG A 196 -2.03 15.77 -9.01
N ILE A 197 -1.31 15.93 -7.91
CA ILE A 197 -0.12 16.82 -7.82
C ILE A 197 1.05 16.23 -8.59
N VAL A 198 1.35 14.94 -8.39
CA VAL A 198 2.47 14.32 -9.10
C VAL A 198 2.16 14.08 -10.57
N ASP A 199 0.90 13.97 -10.97
CA ASP A 199 0.42 13.89 -12.35
C ASP A 199 1.28 13.00 -13.23
N VAL A 200 1.39 11.72 -12.86
CA VAL A 200 2.25 10.73 -13.53
C VAL A 200 1.89 10.64 -15.02
N GLN A 201 2.91 10.64 -15.88
CA GLN A 201 2.75 10.59 -17.33
C GLN A 201 3.12 9.21 -17.90
N PRO A 202 2.62 8.83 -19.08
CA PRO A 202 3.03 7.62 -19.77
C PRO A 202 4.56 7.52 -19.93
N GLY A 203 5.12 6.34 -19.67
CA GLY A 203 6.55 6.08 -19.73
C GLY A 203 7.33 6.41 -18.44
N GLU A 204 6.70 7.06 -17.47
CA GLU A 204 7.35 7.43 -16.21
C GLU A 204 7.47 6.25 -15.23
N ARG A 205 8.42 6.38 -14.30
CA ARG A 205 8.60 5.52 -13.13
C ARG A 205 8.02 6.20 -11.91
N VAL A 206 7.08 5.54 -11.25
CA VAL A 206 6.51 5.99 -9.97
C VAL A 206 7.01 5.13 -8.83
N TYR A 207 7.34 5.75 -7.70
CA TYR A 207 7.93 5.08 -6.54
C TYR A 207 7.26 5.49 -5.23
N ASP A 208 7.09 4.52 -4.33
CA ASP A 208 6.75 4.73 -2.92
C ASP A 208 7.73 3.95 -2.04
N PRO A 209 8.60 4.64 -1.26
CA PRO A 209 9.57 4.01 -0.38
C PRO A 209 8.96 3.35 0.88
N THR A 210 7.65 3.55 1.13
CA THR A 210 6.91 3.05 2.30
C THR A 210 5.49 2.66 1.90
N CYS A 211 5.39 1.81 0.86
CA CYS A 211 4.18 1.68 0.06
C CYS A 211 2.97 1.07 0.79
N GLY A 212 3.14 0.49 1.98
CA GLY A 212 2.04 -0.08 2.75
C GLY A 212 1.21 -1.08 1.93
N SER A 213 -0.06 -0.76 1.72
CA SER A 213 -0.98 -1.55 0.88
C SER A 213 -0.84 -1.32 -0.63
N GLY A 214 0.03 -0.42 -1.07
CA GLY A 214 0.17 -0.04 -2.48
C GLY A 214 -0.94 0.88 -3.03
N SER A 215 -1.97 1.21 -2.25
CA SER A 215 -3.13 1.99 -2.71
C SER A 215 -2.74 3.37 -3.26
N LEU A 216 -1.74 4.03 -2.66
CA LEU A 216 -1.24 5.32 -3.14
C LEU A 216 -0.56 5.21 -4.51
N LEU A 217 0.22 4.16 -4.74
CA LEU A 217 0.85 3.87 -6.05
C LEU A 217 -0.20 3.58 -7.13
N ILE A 218 -1.19 2.73 -6.80
CA ILE A 218 -2.32 2.43 -7.72
C ILE A 218 -3.04 3.72 -8.09
N LYS A 219 -3.35 4.56 -7.11
CA LYS A 219 -4.03 5.83 -7.33
C LYS A 219 -3.21 6.78 -8.23
N ALA A 220 -1.91 6.87 -7.99
CA ALA A 220 -1.00 7.71 -8.80
C ALA A 220 -0.89 7.21 -10.24
N ALA A 221 -0.90 5.89 -10.47
CA ALA A 221 -0.80 5.29 -11.80
C ALA A 221 -2.14 5.21 -12.55
N LYS A 222 -3.28 5.14 -11.84
CA LYS A 222 -4.61 4.88 -12.42
C LYS A 222 -5.11 5.99 -13.36
N LYS A 223 -4.64 7.22 -13.21
CA LYS A 223 -5.01 8.36 -14.06
C LYS A 223 -4.53 8.18 -15.49
N GLN A 224 -3.40 7.52 -15.68
CA GLN A 224 -2.89 7.07 -16.96
C GLN A 224 -3.20 5.57 -17.12
N ASN A 225 -3.24 5.05 -18.32
CA ASN A 225 -3.30 3.61 -18.51
C ASN A 225 -2.14 2.96 -17.73
N SER A 226 -2.42 2.23 -16.66
CA SER A 226 -1.40 1.68 -15.75
C SER A 226 -0.35 0.81 -16.45
N LYS A 227 -0.65 0.30 -17.66
CA LYS A 227 0.28 -0.46 -18.50
C LYS A 227 1.41 0.40 -19.11
N GLU A 228 1.29 1.72 -19.05
CA GLU A 228 2.28 2.65 -19.60
C GLU A 228 3.17 3.27 -18.51
N VAL A 229 2.97 2.90 -17.23
CA VAL A 229 3.71 3.43 -16.08
C VAL A 229 4.44 2.30 -15.37
N SER A 230 5.70 2.51 -15.02
CA SER A 230 6.47 1.52 -14.24
C SER A 230 6.33 1.80 -12.75
N ILE A 231 5.76 0.85 -12.00
CA ILE A 231 5.43 1.00 -10.57
C ILE A 231 6.46 0.30 -9.69
N TYR A 232 6.96 1.02 -8.69
CA TYR A 232 7.93 0.53 -7.72
C TYR A 232 7.46 0.86 -6.30
N GLY A 233 7.49 -0.11 -5.40
CA GLY A 233 7.18 0.07 -3.98
C GLY A 233 8.15 -0.70 -3.09
N GLN A 234 8.58 -0.10 -2.00
CA GLN A 234 9.35 -0.82 -0.98
C GLN A 234 8.65 -0.70 0.37
N GLU A 235 8.61 -1.80 1.12
CA GLU A 235 7.92 -1.86 2.41
C GLU A 235 8.67 -2.80 3.37
N VAL A 236 8.79 -2.40 4.62
CA VAL A 236 9.49 -3.16 5.66
C VAL A 236 8.63 -4.24 6.30
N ASN A 237 7.31 -4.07 6.29
CA ASN A 237 6.36 -5.02 6.87
C ASN A 237 5.93 -6.07 5.85
N GLY A 238 6.25 -7.35 6.11
CA GLY A 238 5.96 -8.45 5.17
C GLY A 238 4.46 -8.64 4.89
N SER A 239 3.59 -8.46 5.88
CA SER A 239 2.13 -8.52 5.69
C SER A 239 1.63 -7.40 4.77
N SER A 240 2.16 -6.19 4.94
CA SER A 240 1.85 -5.07 4.04
C SER A 240 2.36 -5.29 2.62
N VAL A 241 3.56 -5.89 2.46
CA VAL A 241 4.08 -6.29 1.14
C VAL A 241 3.13 -7.27 0.43
N ALA A 242 2.68 -8.30 1.15
CA ALA A 242 1.73 -9.27 0.61
C ALA A 242 0.41 -8.60 0.19
N MET A 243 -0.12 -7.74 1.05
CA MET A 243 -1.33 -6.96 0.78
C MET A 243 -1.15 -6.05 -0.44
N ALA A 244 -0.01 -5.37 -0.58
CA ALA A 244 0.29 -4.53 -1.74
C ALA A 244 0.36 -5.35 -3.03
N LYS A 245 1.02 -6.52 -3.01
CA LYS A 245 1.08 -7.41 -4.17
C LYS A 245 -0.30 -7.94 -4.57
N MET A 246 -1.14 -8.36 -3.61
CA MET A 246 -2.53 -8.75 -3.88
C MET A 246 -3.31 -7.59 -4.51
N ASN A 247 -3.18 -6.38 -3.96
CA ASN A 247 -3.84 -5.19 -4.47
C ASN A 247 -3.43 -4.87 -5.91
N MET A 248 -2.12 -4.86 -6.20
CA MET A 248 -1.60 -4.69 -7.57
C MET A 248 -2.16 -5.75 -8.52
N TYR A 249 -2.20 -7.01 -8.07
CA TYR A 249 -2.66 -8.12 -8.89
C TYR A 249 -4.15 -8.01 -9.24
N ILE A 250 -5.01 -7.66 -8.26
CA ILE A 250 -6.45 -7.45 -8.44
C ILE A 250 -6.72 -6.29 -9.42
N HIS A 251 -5.90 -5.23 -9.39
CA HIS A 251 -5.94 -4.11 -10.33
C HIS A 251 -5.26 -4.42 -11.67
N GLU A 252 -4.89 -5.67 -11.94
CA GLU A 252 -4.21 -6.13 -13.17
C GLU A 252 -2.86 -5.47 -13.44
N ILE A 253 -2.23 -4.90 -12.42
CA ILE A 253 -0.89 -4.30 -12.48
C ILE A 253 0.16 -5.37 -12.11
N ARG A 254 0.39 -6.30 -13.03
CA ARG A 254 1.19 -7.52 -12.77
C ARG A 254 2.69 -7.31 -12.82
N ASP A 255 3.16 -6.23 -13.42
CA ASP A 255 4.56 -5.85 -13.58
C ASP A 255 5.07 -4.89 -12.48
N ALA A 256 4.21 -4.53 -11.52
CA ALA A 256 4.61 -3.73 -10.37
C ALA A 256 5.71 -4.43 -9.55
N LYS A 257 6.74 -3.68 -9.20
CA LYS A 257 7.89 -4.17 -8.43
C LYS A 257 7.72 -3.78 -6.98
N ILE A 258 7.18 -4.70 -6.18
CA ILE A 258 7.00 -4.50 -4.73
C ILE A 258 8.06 -5.32 -3.99
N ALA A 259 8.96 -4.62 -3.31
CA ALA A 259 10.10 -5.19 -2.62
C ALA A 259 9.92 -5.16 -1.09
N TRP A 260 10.37 -6.23 -0.42
CA TRP A 260 10.36 -6.35 1.04
C TRP A 260 11.71 -5.99 1.63
N GLY A 261 11.78 -4.90 2.38
CA GLY A 261 13.01 -4.47 3.05
C GLY A 261 12.95 -3.07 3.63
N ASP A 262 13.92 -2.77 4.48
CA ASP A 262 14.11 -1.44 5.07
C ASP A 262 14.68 -0.48 4.01
N THR A 263 13.88 0.46 3.57
CA THR A 263 14.24 1.45 2.54
C THR A 263 15.42 2.33 2.94
N LEU A 264 15.53 2.65 4.23
CA LEU A 264 16.62 3.51 4.69
C LEU A 264 17.94 2.75 4.78
N ALA A 265 17.95 1.60 5.45
CA ALA A 265 19.17 0.83 5.64
C ALA A 265 19.55 0.00 4.41
N ASN A 266 18.57 -0.48 3.64
CA ASN A 266 18.77 -1.35 2.49
C ASN A 266 17.82 -1.02 1.34
N PRO A 267 18.00 0.10 0.63
CA PRO A 267 17.24 0.38 -0.59
C PRO A 267 17.51 -0.70 -1.64
N LEU A 268 16.43 -1.26 -2.19
CA LEU A 268 16.51 -2.43 -3.09
C LEU A 268 16.41 -2.08 -4.57
N PHE A 269 15.96 -0.88 -4.90
CA PHE A 269 15.91 -0.42 -6.28
C PHE A 269 17.19 0.35 -6.63
N LEU A 270 18.09 -0.34 -7.33
CA LEU A 270 19.39 0.15 -7.74
C LEU A 270 19.53 0.08 -9.26
N ASP A 271 20.36 0.95 -9.82
CA ASP A 271 20.78 0.87 -11.21
C ASP A 271 21.87 -0.20 -11.42
N SER A 272 22.37 -0.35 -12.64
CA SER A 272 23.41 -1.31 -12.98
C SER A 272 24.76 -1.06 -12.29
N ASP A 273 24.99 0.16 -11.83
CA ASP A 273 26.22 0.58 -11.16
C ASP A 273 26.11 0.50 -9.65
N GLY A 274 24.94 0.10 -9.14
CA GLY A 274 24.66 -0.04 -7.71
C GLY A 274 24.28 1.27 -7.01
N ASN A 275 23.97 2.33 -7.76
CA ASN A 275 23.42 3.57 -7.24
C ASN A 275 21.91 3.47 -7.10
N LEU A 276 21.29 4.44 -6.39
CA LEU A 276 19.82 4.50 -6.31
C LEU A 276 19.21 4.65 -7.70
N LEU A 277 18.23 3.82 -8.00
CA LEU A 277 17.40 4.01 -9.19
C LEU A 277 16.64 5.34 -9.07
N LEU A 278 16.58 6.08 -10.18
CA LEU A 278 15.92 7.38 -10.22
C LEU A 278 14.49 7.26 -10.74
N PHE A 279 13.59 8.02 -10.12
CA PHE A 279 12.16 8.01 -10.38
C PHE A 279 11.64 9.38 -10.79
N ASP A 280 10.64 9.39 -11.68
CA ASP A 280 10.05 10.62 -12.22
C ASP A 280 8.97 11.18 -11.30
N ALA A 281 8.24 10.30 -10.63
CA ALA A 281 7.27 10.64 -9.60
C ALA A 281 7.50 9.79 -8.34
N ILE A 282 7.49 10.45 -7.18
CA ILE A 282 7.56 9.75 -5.89
C ILE A 282 6.37 10.20 -5.05
N VAL A 283 5.66 9.23 -4.50
CA VAL A 283 4.56 9.46 -3.56
C VAL A 283 4.83 8.71 -2.28
N ALA A 284 4.56 9.28 -1.11
CA ALA A 284 4.76 8.57 0.14
C ALA A 284 3.87 9.09 1.27
N ASN A 285 3.30 8.18 2.03
CA ASN A 285 2.82 8.44 3.38
C ASN A 285 3.74 7.71 4.35
N MET A 286 4.88 8.32 4.66
CA MET A 286 5.91 7.70 5.49
C MET A 286 5.49 7.60 6.97
N PRO A 287 6.06 6.66 7.75
CA PRO A 287 5.75 6.55 9.18
C PRO A 287 6.19 7.80 9.93
N PHE A 288 5.24 8.48 10.61
CA PHE A 288 5.52 9.73 11.32
C PHE A 288 6.45 9.53 12.51
N SER A 289 7.48 10.36 12.57
CA SER A 289 8.42 10.42 13.70
C SER A 289 9.00 9.05 14.07
N LYS A 290 9.38 8.22 13.09
CA LYS A 290 9.96 6.90 13.33
C LYS A 290 11.18 7.00 14.23
N ASP A 291 11.09 6.38 15.42
CA ASP A 291 12.20 6.24 16.36
C ASP A 291 13.20 5.19 15.84
N LYS A 292 14.48 5.34 16.20
CA LYS A 292 15.57 4.41 15.84
C LYS A 292 15.65 4.07 14.35
N TRP A 293 15.30 5.03 13.51
CA TRP A 293 15.25 4.84 12.05
C TRP A 293 16.56 4.33 11.44
N ALA A 294 17.69 4.62 12.12
CA ALA A 294 19.03 4.27 11.65
C ALA A 294 19.54 2.91 12.17
N SER A 295 18.72 2.13 12.90
CA SER A 295 19.17 0.86 13.52
C SER A 295 19.75 -0.13 12.49
N GLY A 296 19.20 -0.18 11.29
CA GLY A 296 19.70 -1.05 10.21
C GLY A 296 21.07 -0.67 9.63
N PHE A 297 21.58 0.54 9.91
CA PHE A 297 22.95 0.94 9.53
C PHE A 297 24.01 0.48 10.52
N ASN A 298 23.63 -0.07 11.67
CA ASN A 298 24.58 -0.51 12.68
C ASN A 298 25.28 -1.81 12.27
N PRO A 299 26.58 -1.82 11.95
CA PRO A 299 27.29 -3.02 11.50
C PRO A 299 27.39 -4.11 12.58
N GLY A 300 27.22 -3.77 13.85
CA GLY A 300 27.24 -4.69 14.99
C GLY A 300 25.87 -5.29 15.35
N GLY A 301 24.80 -4.96 14.60
CA GLY A 301 23.42 -5.33 14.95
C GLY A 301 22.88 -4.53 16.14
N GLU A 302 21.64 -4.86 16.58
CA GLU A 302 21.07 -4.22 17.77
C GLU A 302 21.90 -4.56 19.03
N SER A 303 22.51 -3.55 19.65
CA SER A 303 23.21 -3.72 20.90
C SER A 303 22.23 -3.65 22.08
N SER A 304 21.57 -4.76 22.39
CA SER A 304 20.81 -4.91 23.63
C SER A 304 21.72 -5.35 24.77
N GLY A 305 22.21 -4.41 25.59
CA GLY A 305 23.00 -4.72 26.76
C GLY A 305 23.30 -3.47 27.60
N LYS A 306 23.09 -3.54 28.91
CA LYS A 306 23.50 -2.48 29.84
C LYS A 306 25.00 -2.21 29.67
N GLY A 307 25.37 -0.96 29.29
CA GLY A 307 26.76 -0.49 29.18
C GLY A 307 27.36 -0.40 27.79
N LYS A 308 26.64 -0.72 26.70
CA LYS A 308 27.10 -0.46 25.33
C LYS A 308 26.72 0.95 24.91
N LYS A 309 27.62 1.65 24.19
CA LYS A 309 27.35 2.97 23.60
C LYS A 309 26.19 2.84 22.62
N GLU A 310 25.23 3.73 22.73
CA GLU A 310 24.13 3.86 21.76
C GLU A 310 24.71 4.12 20.35
N PHE A 311 24.20 3.39 19.34
CA PHE A 311 24.63 3.59 17.96
C PHE A 311 24.28 4.99 17.50
N LYS A 312 25.27 5.69 16.97
CA LYS A 312 25.09 7.03 16.39
C LYS A 312 25.29 6.94 14.89
N MET A 313 24.27 7.31 14.14
CA MET A 313 24.35 7.40 12.68
C MET A 313 25.28 8.54 12.26
N GLU A 314 26.17 8.27 11.33
CA GLU A 314 27.05 9.23 10.67
C GLU A 314 26.79 9.20 9.16
N ALA A 315 26.93 10.35 8.49
CA ALA A 315 26.68 10.45 7.05
C ALA A 315 27.56 9.48 6.22
N SER A 316 28.79 9.23 6.67
CA SER A 316 29.75 8.32 6.04
C SER A 316 29.31 6.84 6.02
N LEU A 317 28.34 6.46 6.83
CA LEU A 317 27.76 5.11 6.83
C LEU A 317 26.75 4.90 5.71
N ASP A 318 26.29 5.96 5.06
CA ASP A 318 25.38 5.90 3.94
C ASP A 318 26.12 5.97 2.59
N LYS A 319 26.30 4.82 1.95
CA LYS A 319 26.98 4.71 0.64
C LYS A 319 26.30 5.49 -0.50
N PHE A 320 25.07 5.95 -0.29
CA PHE A 320 24.29 6.70 -1.28
C PHE A 320 24.32 8.20 -1.08
N HIS A 321 25.10 8.70 -0.08
CA HIS A 321 25.27 10.12 0.19
C HIS A 321 23.97 10.90 0.48
N ARG A 322 22.91 10.19 0.94
CA ARG A 322 21.61 10.81 1.21
C ARG A 322 21.64 11.79 2.38
N PHE A 323 22.57 11.62 3.30
CA PHE A 323 22.66 12.40 4.54
C PHE A 323 23.81 13.41 4.58
N ASP A 324 24.39 13.79 3.42
CA ASP A 324 25.47 14.76 3.32
C ASP A 324 25.04 16.16 3.78
N TRP A 325 23.76 16.50 3.65
CA TRP A 325 23.21 17.77 4.17
C TRP A 325 22.96 17.76 5.68
N GLY A 326 23.07 16.61 6.32
CA GLY A 326 22.93 16.39 7.74
C GLY A 326 22.21 15.09 8.06
N VAL A 327 22.58 14.48 9.18
CA VAL A 327 21.93 13.28 9.70
C VAL A 327 20.73 13.69 10.56
N PRO A 328 19.51 13.23 10.25
CA PRO A 328 18.33 13.50 11.06
C PRO A 328 18.47 12.93 12.48
N PRO A 329 17.75 13.49 13.49
CA PRO A 329 17.77 12.96 14.85
C PRO A 329 17.35 11.50 14.92
N ALA A 330 17.99 10.69 15.75
CA ALA A 330 17.71 9.25 15.88
C ALA A 330 16.24 8.94 16.20
N SER A 331 15.58 9.82 16.95
CA SER A 331 14.17 9.69 17.36
C SER A 331 13.16 10.26 16.35
N LYS A 332 13.62 10.79 15.20
CA LYS A 332 12.77 11.48 14.20
C LYS A 332 13.25 11.17 12.79
N GLY A 333 12.74 10.08 12.22
CA GLY A 333 13.13 9.61 10.89
C GLY A 333 12.49 10.36 9.71
N ASP A 334 11.64 11.36 9.95
CA ASP A 334 10.88 12.03 8.91
C ASP A 334 11.79 12.55 7.78
N TRP A 335 12.83 13.31 8.14
CA TRP A 335 13.80 13.83 7.16
C TRP A 335 14.70 12.75 6.55
N ALA A 336 14.86 11.58 7.19
CA ALA A 336 15.60 10.48 6.56
C ALA A 336 14.86 9.93 5.33
N PHE A 337 13.54 9.76 5.43
CA PHE A 337 12.72 9.36 4.29
C PHE A 337 12.65 10.45 3.22
N LEU A 338 12.50 11.73 3.61
CA LEU A 338 12.48 12.86 2.64
C LEU A 338 13.80 12.94 1.88
N LEU A 339 14.95 12.82 2.55
CA LEU A 339 16.27 12.82 1.91
C LEU A 339 16.47 11.61 0.98
N HIS A 340 15.97 10.43 1.37
CA HIS A 340 15.97 9.26 0.49
C HIS A 340 15.18 9.51 -0.80
N MET A 341 13.98 10.08 -0.69
CA MET A 341 13.16 10.42 -1.85
C MET A 341 13.84 11.45 -2.76
N ILE A 342 14.43 12.51 -2.18
CA ILE A 342 15.15 13.54 -2.93
C ILE A 342 16.36 12.94 -3.68
N ALA A 343 17.11 12.04 -3.03
CA ALA A 343 18.24 11.34 -3.65
C ALA A 343 17.81 10.39 -4.78
N SER A 344 16.60 9.81 -4.68
CA SER A 344 16.03 8.91 -5.68
C SER A 344 15.25 9.63 -6.78
N LEU A 345 15.29 10.96 -6.86
CA LEU A 345 14.51 11.74 -7.80
C LEU A 345 15.27 11.98 -9.10
N SER A 346 14.63 11.73 -10.25
CA SER A 346 15.18 12.04 -11.58
C SER A 346 15.35 13.56 -11.80
N VAL A 347 15.99 13.95 -12.89
CA VAL A 347 16.37 15.36 -13.16
C VAL A 347 15.15 16.30 -13.19
N ASN A 348 14.01 15.84 -13.71
CA ASN A 348 12.75 16.58 -13.75
C ASN A 348 11.70 15.97 -12.83
N GLY A 349 12.13 15.17 -11.87
CA GLY A 349 11.25 14.42 -11.00
C GLY A 349 10.55 15.30 -9.96
N ARG A 350 9.46 14.76 -9.42
CA ARG A 350 8.61 15.40 -8.42
C ARG A 350 8.15 14.44 -7.34
N ILE A 351 7.98 14.99 -6.14
CA ILE A 351 7.56 14.25 -4.94
C ILE A 351 6.31 14.89 -4.38
N ALA A 352 5.36 14.07 -3.94
CA ALA A 352 4.33 14.45 -2.99
C ALA A 352 4.43 13.53 -1.77
N ALA A 353 4.78 14.06 -0.61
CA ALA A 353 5.00 13.28 0.60
C ALA A 353 4.19 13.82 1.77
N VAL A 354 3.48 12.95 2.47
CA VAL A 354 2.82 13.30 3.73
C VAL A 354 3.84 13.33 4.86
N ALA A 355 3.83 14.40 5.63
CA ALA A 355 4.73 14.57 6.76
C ALA A 355 4.00 15.25 7.96
N PRO A 356 4.43 15.00 9.20
CA PRO A 356 3.93 15.75 10.36
C PRO A 356 4.44 17.18 10.32
N HIS A 357 3.66 18.15 10.80
CA HIS A 357 4.04 19.56 10.82
C HIS A 357 5.40 19.85 11.46
N GLY A 358 5.87 18.97 12.36
CA GLY A 358 7.17 19.10 12.99
C GLY A 358 8.35 19.27 12.03
N VAL A 359 8.28 18.69 10.81
CA VAL A 359 9.33 18.83 9.79
C VAL A 359 9.51 20.27 9.32
N LEU A 360 8.48 21.11 9.48
CA LEU A 360 8.48 22.51 9.03
C LEU A 360 9.22 23.45 10.00
N PHE A 361 9.29 23.13 11.30
CA PHE A 361 9.79 24.08 12.30
C PHE A 361 10.83 23.54 13.28
N ARG A 362 11.03 22.19 13.38
CA ARG A 362 12.07 21.66 14.26
C ARG A 362 13.46 22.17 13.87
N GLY A 363 14.25 22.59 14.86
CA GLY A 363 15.56 23.19 14.68
C GLY A 363 16.70 22.16 14.53
N ALA A 364 17.91 22.55 14.93
CA ALA A 364 19.14 21.76 14.92
C ALA A 364 19.44 21.08 13.56
N ALA A 365 19.60 19.76 13.51
CA ALA A 365 19.93 19.04 12.27
C ALA A 365 18.83 19.20 11.22
N GLU A 366 17.54 19.06 11.61
CA GLU A 366 16.42 19.22 10.67
C GLU A 366 16.32 20.64 10.12
N GLY A 367 16.66 21.66 10.91
CA GLY A 367 16.73 23.04 10.44
C GLY A 367 17.78 23.26 9.35
N ARG A 368 18.98 22.65 9.51
CA ARG A 368 20.05 22.71 8.49
C ARG A 368 19.67 21.98 7.20
N ILE A 369 19.07 20.79 7.32
CA ILE A 369 18.58 20.01 6.17
C ILE A 369 17.54 20.83 5.41
N ARG A 370 16.56 21.38 6.12
CA ARG A 370 15.49 22.20 5.52
C ARG A 370 16.06 23.45 4.81
N GLN A 371 17.06 24.10 5.40
CA GLN A 371 17.76 25.22 4.77
C GLN A 371 18.38 24.79 3.44
N LYS A 372 19.09 23.66 3.39
CA LYS A 372 19.68 23.12 2.17
C LYS A 372 18.64 22.81 1.10
N VAL A 373 17.54 22.19 1.46
CA VAL A 373 16.42 21.91 0.55
C VAL A 373 15.88 23.18 -0.10
N ILE A 374 15.80 24.28 0.65
CA ILE A 374 15.36 25.59 0.14
C ILE A 374 16.42 26.22 -0.74
N GLU A 375 17.71 26.23 -0.32
CA GLU A 375 18.82 26.75 -1.09
C GLU A 375 18.99 26.04 -2.45
N GLU A 376 18.76 24.72 -2.49
CA GLU A 376 18.77 23.92 -3.71
C GLU A 376 17.48 24.05 -4.55
N ASN A 377 16.57 24.94 -4.15
CA ASN A 377 15.31 25.23 -4.84
C ASN A 377 14.44 23.99 -5.09
N LEU A 378 14.36 23.07 -4.12
CA LEU A 378 13.62 21.81 -4.28
C LEU A 378 12.18 21.88 -3.78
N LEU A 379 11.89 22.66 -2.73
CA LEU A 379 10.54 22.75 -2.14
C LEU A 379 9.63 23.61 -3.04
N ASP A 380 8.59 22.99 -3.59
CA ASP A 380 7.60 23.63 -4.48
C ASP A 380 6.37 24.13 -3.74
N ALA A 381 5.79 23.28 -2.86
CA ALA A 381 4.62 23.64 -2.09
C ALA A 381 4.54 22.94 -0.73
N VAL A 382 3.81 23.56 0.18
CA VAL A 382 3.39 23.00 1.47
C VAL A 382 1.86 23.10 1.56
N ILE A 383 1.18 21.97 1.66
CA ILE A 383 -0.28 21.90 1.77
C ILE A 383 -0.64 21.40 3.15
N GLY A 384 -1.12 22.29 4.02
CA GLY A 384 -1.59 21.99 5.37
C GLY A 384 -2.92 21.24 5.32
N LEU A 385 -2.98 20.06 5.92
CA LEU A 385 -4.16 19.21 5.98
C LEU A 385 -4.93 19.40 7.30
N PRO A 386 -6.25 19.16 7.34
CA PRO A 386 -7.00 19.15 8.58
C PRO A 386 -6.43 18.16 9.60
N GLU A 387 -6.53 18.51 10.88
CA GLU A 387 -6.27 17.58 11.95
C GLU A 387 -7.24 16.39 11.91
N ASN A 388 -6.90 15.29 12.56
CA ASN A 388 -7.75 14.12 12.66
C ASN A 388 -8.23 13.56 11.30
N LEU A 389 -7.40 13.67 10.26
CA LEU A 389 -7.66 13.15 8.92
C LEU A 389 -7.11 11.72 8.76
N PHE A 390 -6.04 11.37 9.47
CA PHE A 390 -5.38 10.08 9.41
C PHE A 390 -5.86 9.14 10.50
N TYR A 391 -6.06 7.85 10.15
CA TYR A 391 -6.50 6.85 11.10
C TYR A 391 -5.52 6.72 12.26
N GLY A 392 -6.07 6.64 13.47
CA GLY A 392 -5.29 6.39 14.70
C GLY A 392 -4.40 7.52 15.19
N THR A 393 -4.39 8.68 14.53
CA THR A 393 -3.62 9.85 14.98
C THR A 393 -4.37 11.17 14.77
N PRO A 394 -4.51 12.01 15.81
CA PRO A 394 -5.06 13.35 15.66
C PRO A 394 -4.02 14.37 15.14
N ILE A 395 -2.77 13.95 14.92
CA ILE A 395 -1.67 14.87 14.60
C ILE A 395 -1.95 15.53 13.24
N PRO A 396 -1.91 16.88 13.17
CA PRO A 396 -2.01 17.57 11.89
C PRO A 396 -0.80 17.25 11.02
N ALA A 397 -1.07 16.98 9.75
CA ALA A 397 -0.08 16.66 8.74
C ALA A 397 -0.12 17.67 7.58
N CYS A 398 0.91 17.65 6.76
CA CYS A 398 0.95 18.39 5.51
C CYS A 398 1.43 17.48 4.38
N ILE A 399 1.10 17.86 3.15
CA ILE A 399 1.76 17.33 1.96
C ILE A 399 2.89 18.28 1.60
N LEU A 400 4.11 17.75 1.52
CA LEU A 400 5.26 18.45 0.99
C LEU A 400 5.43 18.09 -0.49
N VAL A 401 5.53 19.10 -1.33
CA VAL A 401 5.78 18.91 -2.76
C VAL A 401 7.19 19.37 -3.06
N PHE A 402 8.00 18.46 -3.61
CA PHE A 402 9.34 18.78 -4.09
C PHE A 402 9.41 18.58 -5.60
N LYS A 403 10.18 19.41 -6.27
CA LYS A 403 10.49 19.31 -7.70
C LYS A 403 11.95 19.62 -7.94
N LYS A 404 12.60 18.87 -8.80
CA LYS A 404 13.90 19.26 -9.37
C LYS A 404 13.73 20.19 -10.57
N ASN A 405 14.77 20.92 -10.89
CA ASN A 405 14.86 21.77 -12.08
C ASN A 405 13.76 22.85 -12.16
N ARG A 406 13.39 23.44 -11.02
CA ARG A 406 12.40 24.53 -10.94
C ARG A 406 13.00 25.85 -11.50
N LEU A 407 12.20 26.58 -12.26
CA LEU A 407 12.57 27.89 -12.81
C LEU A 407 12.30 29.04 -11.83
N ASN A 408 11.25 28.91 -10.99
CA ASN A 408 10.89 29.87 -9.96
C ASN A 408 11.43 29.42 -8.59
N THR A 409 11.57 30.36 -7.66
CA THR A 409 12.11 30.11 -6.31
C THR A 409 11.07 30.28 -5.21
N ASP A 410 9.84 30.70 -5.54
CA ASP A 410 8.75 30.84 -4.59
C ASP A 410 8.27 29.47 -4.11
N VAL A 411 7.80 29.41 -2.86
CA VAL A 411 7.16 28.23 -2.25
C VAL A 411 5.70 28.56 -2.01
N LEU A 412 4.81 27.75 -2.57
CA LEU A 412 3.37 27.90 -2.39
C LEU A 412 2.93 27.32 -1.04
N PHE A 413 2.11 28.04 -0.27
CA PHE A 413 1.48 27.56 0.95
C PHE A 413 -0.04 27.52 0.79
N ILE A 414 -0.62 26.32 0.88
CA ILE A 414 -2.07 26.10 0.89
C ILE A 414 -2.48 25.60 2.27
N ASP A 415 -3.41 26.29 2.93
CA ASP A 415 -3.91 25.88 4.24
C ASP A 415 -5.35 25.36 4.12
N ALA A 416 -5.47 24.02 3.97
CA ALA A 416 -6.77 23.35 3.92
C ALA A 416 -7.33 23.02 5.33
N SER A 417 -6.63 23.39 6.40
CA SER A 417 -7.07 23.15 7.79
C SER A 417 -8.00 24.24 8.32
N LYS A 418 -7.99 25.41 7.69
CA LYS A 418 -8.78 26.58 8.12
C LYS A 418 -10.11 26.67 7.41
N LYS A 419 -10.91 27.64 7.87
CA LYS A 419 -12.14 28.06 7.20
C LYS A 419 -11.80 28.91 5.96
N ASP A 420 -12.73 28.91 5.01
CA ASP A 420 -12.69 29.84 3.88
C ASP A 420 -13.05 31.28 4.31
N GLU A 421 -13.08 32.22 3.37
CA GLU A 421 -13.41 33.62 3.62
C GLU A 421 -14.85 33.80 4.10
N ASP A 422 -15.76 32.91 3.74
CA ASP A 422 -17.14 32.89 4.16
C ASP A 422 -17.38 32.24 5.53
N GLY A 423 -16.31 31.71 6.13
CA GLY A 423 -16.33 31.06 7.44
C GLY A 423 -16.70 29.57 7.41
N ASN A 424 -16.79 28.94 6.23
CA ASN A 424 -17.07 27.51 6.09
C ASN A 424 -15.80 26.69 6.29
N PRO A 425 -15.87 25.52 6.95
CA PRO A 425 -14.73 24.61 7.04
C PRO A 425 -14.31 24.13 5.64
N ARG A 426 -13.00 24.12 5.38
CA ARG A 426 -12.42 23.52 4.15
C ARG A 426 -12.32 22.00 4.23
N TYR A 427 -13.15 21.36 5.08
CA TYR A 427 -13.26 19.92 5.28
C TYR A 427 -14.60 19.56 5.91
N ILE A 428 -14.97 18.30 5.87
CA ILE A 428 -16.17 17.75 6.52
C ILE A 428 -15.77 17.30 7.92
N LYS A 429 -16.45 17.84 8.94
CA LYS A 429 -16.26 17.40 10.32
C LYS A 429 -17.16 16.20 10.60
N ALA A 430 -16.56 15.03 10.81
CA ALA A 430 -17.26 13.83 11.22
C ALA A 430 -16.96 13.45 12.68
N SER A 431 -17.74 12.54 13.25
CA SER A 431 -17.66 12.19 14.68
C SER A 431 -16.31 11.57 15.09
N ASN A 432 -15.74 10.73 14.24
CA ASN A 432 -14.53 9.97 14.56
C ASN A 432 -13.31 10.44 13.77
N GLN A 433 -13.50 11.08 12.62
CA GLN A 433 -12.43 11.48 11.72
C GLN A 433 -12.92 12.59 10.80
N ASN A 434 -12.06 13.57 10.52
CA ASN A 434 -12.37 14.58 9.52
C ASN A 434 -12.19 13.99 8.10
N GLU A 435 -12.92 14.55 7.13
CA GLU A 435 -12.91 14.06 5.75
C GLU A 435 -12.73 15.23 4.77
N LEU A 436 -12.15 14.95 3.62
CA LEU A 436 -12.12 15.85 2.48
C LEU A 436 -13.04 15.30 1.39
N GLY A 437 -14.13 16.01 1.12
CA GLY A 437 -15.01 15.71 -0.02
C GLY A 437 -14.41 16.18 -1.34
N GLN A 438 -15.02 15.79 -2.47
CA GLN A 438 -14.53 16.09 -3.81
C GLN A 438 -14.31 17.61 -4.04
N THR A 439 -15.22 18.44 -3.59
CA THR A 439 -15.11 19.92 -3.71
C THR A 439 -13.88 20.49 -2.99
N HIS A 440 -13.51 19.91 -1.83
CA HIS A 440 -12.31 20.31 -1.08
C HIS A 440 -11.04 19.89 -1.81
N ILE A 441 -11.02 18.66 -2.36
CA ILE A 441 -9.92 18.16 -3.18
C ILE A 441 -9.72 19.05 -4.40
N ASP A 442 -10.79 19.36 -5.12
CA ASP A 442 -10.75 20.18 -6.33
C ASP A 442 -10.25 21.59 -6.04
N ALA A 443 -10.67 22.20 -4.92
CA ALA A 443 -10.20 23.52 -4.48
C ALA A 443 -8.69 23.51 -4.16
N ILE A 444 -8.18 22.49 -3.48
CA ILE A 444 -6.75 22.35 -3.19
C ILE A 444 -5.95 22.21 -4.49
N ILE A 445 -6.43 21.39 -5.41
CA ILE A 445 -5.73 21.18 -6.70
C ILE A 445 -5.77 22.43 -7.56
N GLN A 446 -6.90 23.13 -7.60
CA GLN A 446 -7.03 24.41 -8.33
C GLN A 446 -6.04 25.45 -7.77
N ALA A 447 -6.02 25.64 -6.44
CA ALA A 447 -5.08 26.55 -5.79
C ALA A 447 -3.61 26.17 -6.09
N TYR A 448 -3.30 24.88 -6.13
CA TYR A 448 -1.97 24.38 -6.48
C TYR A 448 -1.60 24.71 -7.94
N GLN A 449 -2.50 24.51 -8.89
CA GLN A 449 -2.32 24.78 -10.30
C GLN A 449 -2.18 26.26 -10.62
N ASP A 450 -3.03 27.08 -10.03
CA ASP A 450 -3.06 28.54 -10.20
C ASP A 450 -1.95 29.25 -9.39
N ARG A 451 -1.31 28.52 -8.45
CA ARG A 451 -0.35 29.05 -7.47
C ARG A 451 -0.92 30.21 -6.63
N THR A 452 -2.14 30.05 -6.13
CA THR A 452 -2.89 31.04 -5.34
C THR A 452 -3.22 30.55 -3.93
#